data_288f95e079c6fd9c667745af4b6e2aa5
#
_entry.id   288f95e079c6fd9c667745af4b6e2aa5
#
_cell.length_a   1.000
_cell.length_b   1.000
_cell.length_c   1.000
_cell.angle_alpha   90.00
_cell.angle_beta   90.00
_cell.angle_gamma   90.00
#
_symmetry.space_group_name_H-M   'P 1'
#
loop_
_entity.id
_entity.type
_entity.pdbx_description
1 polymer ?
#
loop_
_entity_poly.entity_id
_entity_poly.type
_entity_poly.pdbx_seq_one_letter_code
_entity_poly.pdbx_strand_id
1 'polypeptide(L)'
;MSTVSDLDTWRLFFKIVSRGSIAKVSEEIGVEASSISRRINKLEKDLGVELFRRKGKQLVLTSAGSVAYSRMRRIVFDAASLFKDLQVARDNDRDLITIACPIGLS
;
A
#
# COMPACT_ATOMS: atom_id res chain seq x y z
N MET A 1 8.16 -14.95 -0.88
CA MET A 1 7.13 -14.10 -0.56
C MET A 1 6.88 -13.08 -1.60
N SER A 2 5.70 -12.91 -1.92
CA SER A 2 5.31 -12.00 -2.99
C SER A 2 5.38 -10.55 -2.54
N THR A 3 5.89 -9.69 -3.40
CA THR A 3 5.92 -8.27 -3.15
C THR A 3 4.53 -7.70 -2.97
N VAL A 4 3.57 -8.26 -3.67
CA VAL A 4 2.20 -7.79 -3.62
C VAL A 4 1.60 -7.96 -2.24
N SER A 5 2.04 -8.97 -1.48
CA SER A 5 1.50 -9.20 -0.17
C SER A 5 2.10 -8.30 0.90
N ASP A 6 3.13 -7.53 0.57
CA ASP A 6 3.75 -6.62 1.53
C ASP A 6 3.12 -5.23 1.43
N LEU A 7 1.92 -5.12 1.96
CA LEU A 7 1.19 -3.86 1.89
C LEU A 7 1.83 -2.74 2.69
N ASP A 8 2.63 -3.08 3.70
CA ASP A 8 3.30 -2.04 4.47
C ASP A 8 4.31 -1.28 3.63
N THR A 9 5.04 -1.99 2.77
CA THR A 9 5.99 -1.31 1.88
C THR A 9 5.25 -0.45 0.88
N TRP A 10 4.10 -0.91 0.38
CA TRP A 10 3.30 -0.11 -0.53
C TRP A 10 2.75 1.14 0.16
N ARG A 11 2.44 1.05 1.44
CA ARG A 11 2.02 2.22 2.19
C ARG A 11 3.14 3.23 2.32
N LEU A 12 4.38 2.75 2.52
CA LEU A 12 5.54 3.64 2.53
C LEU A 12 5.67 4.33 1.18
N PHE A 13 5.49 3.57 0.11
CA PHE A 13 5.55 4.12 -1.24
C PHE A 13 4.55 5.27 -1.39
N PHE A 14 3.31 5.07 -0.96
CA PHE A 14 2.29 6.12 -1.03
C PHE A 14 2.65 7.34 -0.20
N LYS A 15 3.20 7.12 0.99
CA LYS A 15 3.60 8.23 1.84
C LYS A 15 4.73 9.04 1.20
N ILE A 16 5.67 8.36 0.59
CA ILE A 16 6.78 9.05 -0.08
C ILE A 16 6.25 9.89 -1.23
N VAL A 17 5.31 9.35 -2.00
CA VAL A 17 4.71 10.11 -3.10
C VAL A 17 4.02 11.35 -2.55
N SER A 18 3.26 11.18 -1.48
CA SER A 18 2.50 12.26 -0.88
C SER A 18 3.39 13.34 -0.28
N ARG A 19 4.46 12.95 0.39
CA ARG A 19 5.35 13.91 1.06
C ARG A 19 6.46 14.44 0.15
N GLY A 20 6.80 13.69 -0.88
CA GLY A 20 7.85 14.08 -1.82
C GLY A 20 9.26 13.83 -1.34
N SER A 21 9.42 13.19 -0.19
CA SER A 21 10.74 13.02 0.40
C SER A 21 10.74 11.88 1.41
N ILE A 22 11.78 11.06 1.37
CA ILE A 22 11.95 10.00 2.34
C ILE A 22 12.23 10.58 3.73
N ALA A 23 12.94 11.69 3.77
CA ALA A 23 13.25 12.34 5.05
C ALA A 23 11.98 12.75 5.79
N LYS A 24 11.02 13.28 5.06
CA LYS A 24 9.76 13.70 5.69
C LYS A 24 8.97 12.52 6.21
N VAL A 25 8.96 11.43 5.46
CA VAL A 25 8.28 10.22 5.91
C VAL A 25 8.97 9.67 7.15
N SER A 26 10.29 9.67 7.14
CA SER A 26 11.09 9.21 8.28
C SER A 26 10.70 9.97 9.55
N GLU A 27 10.58 11.27 9.46
CA GLU A 27 10.19 12.10 10.59
C GLU A 27 8.78 11.76 11.06
N GLU A 28 7.90 11.55 10.11
CA GLU A 28 6.49 11.32 10.43
C GLU A 28 6.26 10.00 11.14
N ILE A 29 6.89 8.93 10.67
CA ILE A 29 6.61 7.60 11.21
C ILE A 29 7.67 7.10 12.19
N GLY A 30 8.74 7.85 12.37
CA GLY A 30 9.76 7.47 13.35
C GLY A 30 10.63 6.30 12.94
N VAL A 31 10.79 6.08 11.64
CA VAL A 31 11.62 5.03 11.10
C VAL A 31 12.78 5.68 10.37
N GLU A 32 13.98 5.13 10.51
CA GLU A 32 15.17 5.71 9.88
C GLU A 32 15.02 5.75 8.37
N ALA A 33 15.50 6.86 7.78
CA ALA A 33 15.43 7.03 6.34
C ALA A 33 16.14 5.91 5.58
N SER A 34 17.25 5.41 6.13
CA SER A 34 17.99 4.33 5.48
C SER A 34 17.15 3.05 5.43
N SER A 35 16.37 2.80 6.45
CA SER A 35 15.48 1.63 6.49
C SER A 35 14.38 1.75 5.44
N ILE A 36 13.81 2.94 5.33
CA ILE A 36 12.76 3.20 4.33
C ILE A 36 13.33 3.02 2.94
N SER A 37 14.50 3.60 2.70
CA SER A 37 15.18 3.47 1.41
C SER A 37 15.43 2.03 1.04
N ARG A 38 15.88 1.24 2.00
CA ARG A 38 16.16 -0.16 1.76
C ARG A 38 14.92 -0.94 1.36
N ARG A 39 13.81 -0.64 2.02
CA ARG A 39 12.56 -1.32 1.71
C ARG A 39 12.07 -0.98 0.31
N ILE A 40 12.18 0.29 -0.06
CA ILE A 40 11.77 0.72 -1.39
C ILE A 40 12.70 0.12 -2.45
N ASN A 41 14.00 0.11 -2.17
CA ASN A 41 14.95 -0.49 -3.12
C ASN A 41 14.67 -1.97 -3.33
N LYS A 42 14.33 -2.66 -2.26
CA LYS A 42 14.00 -4.07 -2.36
C LYS A 42 12.74 -4.27 -3.19
N LEU A 43 11.75 -3.43 -2.99
CA LEU A 43 10.53 -3.49 -3.77
C LEU A 43 10.82 -3.28 -5.25
N GLU A 44 11.63 -2.27 -5.57
CA GLU A 44 12.00 -1.99 -6.94
C GLU A 44 12.75 -3.18 -7.56
N LYS A 45 13.63 -3.77 -6.79
CA LYS A 45 14.39 -4.91 -7.26
C LYS A 45 13.49 -6.11 -7.54
N ASP A 46 12.54 -6.36 -6.64
CA ASP A 46 11.60 -7.46 -6.80
C ASP A 46 10.71 -7.26 -8.03
N LEU A 47 10.34 -6.02 -8.29
CA LEU A 47 9.50 -5.70 -9.43
C LEU A 47 10.28 -5.59 -10.74
N GLY A 48 11.57 -5.37 -10.64
CA GLY A 48 12.41 -5.21 -11.83
C GLY A 48 12.27 -3.85 -12.49
N VAL A 49 11.75 -2.86 -11.78
CA VAL A 49 11.61 -1.50 -12.31
C VAL A 49 11.89 -0.50 -11.21
N GLU A 50 12.29 0.69 -11.60
CA GLU A 50 12.43 1.79 -10.67
C GLU A 50 11.10 2.50 -10.54
N LEU A 51 10.72 2.80 -9.32
CA LEU A 51 9.48 3.52 -9.05
C LEU A 51 9.74 5.00 -8.86
N PHE A 52 10.92 5.35 -8.38
CA PHE A 52 11.29 6.74 -8.11
C PHE A 52 12.55 7.12 -8.84
N ARG A 53 12.66 8.41 -9.14
CA ARG A 53 13.86 8.99 -9.72
C ARG A 53 14.13 10.29 -8.98
N ARG A 54 15.41 10.59 -8.81
CA ARG A 54 15.77 11.87 -8.20
C ARG A 54 15.76 12.96 -9.23
N LYS A 55 15.14 14.06 -8.87
CA LYS A 55 15.15 15.25 -9.70
C LYS A 55 15.56 16.40 -8.79
N GLY A 56 16.83 16.75 -8.83
CA GLY A 56 17.35 17.69 -7.85
C GLY A 56 17.26 17.08 -6.47
N LYS A 57 16.64 17.77 -5.56
CA LYS A 57 16.46 17.28 -4.20
C LYS A 57 15.16 16.52 -3.99
N GLN A 58 14.35 16.46 -5.03
CA GLN A 58 13.05 15.81 -4.92
C GLN A 58 13.08 14.41 -5.49
N LEU A 59 12.18 13.57 -4.97
CA LEU A 59 11.92 12.28 -5.55
C LEU A 59 10.65 12.41 -6.37
N VAL A 60 10.73 11.95 -7.62
CA VAL A 60 9.56 11.97 -8.50
C VAL A 60 9.31 10.56 -9.00
N LEU A 61 8.09 10.29 -9.40
CA LEU A 61 7.72 8.98 -9.92
C LEU A 61 8.25 8.78 -11.32
N THR A 62 8.73 7.57 -11.59
CA THR A 62 9.00 7.16 -12.97
C THR A 62 7.67 6.81 -13.62
N SER A 63 7.71 6.47 -14.90
CA SER A 63 6.51 5.95 -15.57
C SER A 63 5.99 4.71 -14.88
N ALA A 64 6.90 3.81 -14.53
CA ALA A 64 6.52 2.60 -13.80
C ALA A 64 5.93 2.96 -12.44
N GLY A 65 6.51 3.95 -11.77
CA GLY A 65 6.01 4.41 -10.49
C GLY A 65 4.59 4.96 -10.59
N SER A 66 4.31 5.69 -11.66
CA SER A 66 3.00 6.23 -11.90
C SER A 66 1.96 5.13 -12.08
N VAL A 67 2.29 4.13 -12.86
CA VAL A 67 1.40 2.99 -13.07
C VAL A 67 1.16 2.27 -11.76
N ALA A 68 2.25 2.03 -11.03
CA ALA A 68 2.16 1.32 -9.75
C ALA A 68 1.31 2.10 -8.75
N TYR A 69 1.51 3.41 -8.67
CA TYR A 69 0.74 4.25 -7.75
C TYR A 69 -0.75 4.15 -8.05
N SER A 70 -1.09 4.30 -9.31
CA SER A 70 -2.48 4.30 -9.75
C SER A 70 -3.16 2.96 -9.44
N ARG A 71 -2.48 1.87 -9.76
CA ARG A 71 -3.05 0.54 -9.59
C ARG A 71 -3.08 0.09 -8.15
N MET A 72 -1.99 0.28 -7.44
CA MET A 72 -1.91 -0.19 -6.06
C MET A 72 -2.75 0.64 -5.12
N ARG A 73 -2.94 1.92 -5.43
CA ARG A 73 -3.81 2.76 -4.63
C ARG A 73 -5.21 2.16 -4.59
N ARG A 74 -5.69 1.70 -5.73
CA ARG A 74 -7.00 1.09 -5.80
C ARG A 74 -7.04 -0.24 -5.04
N ILE A 75 -6.00 -1.04 -5.17
CA ILE A 75 -5.93 -2.33 -4.48
C ILE A 75 -5.94 -2.14 -2.97
N VAL A 76 -5.15 -1.19 -2.48
CA VAL A 76 -5.10 -0.92 -1.05
C VAL A 76 -6.44 -0.39 -0.55
N PHE A 77 -7.07 0.48 -1.32
CA PHE A 77 -8.37 1.01 -0.97
C PHE A 77 -9.40 -0.13 -0.89
N ASP A 78 -9.40 -1.01 -1.87
CA ASP A 78 -10.32 -2.12 -1.92
C ASP A 78 -10.11 -3.07 -0.75
N ALA A 79 -8.86 -3.30 -0.37
CA ALA A 79 -8.55 -4.16 0.78
C ALA A 79 -9.11 -3.56 2.06
N ALA A 80 -8.93 -2.25 2.25
CA ALA A 80 -9.45 -1.58 3.43
C ALA A 80 -10.97 -1.64 3.46
N SER A 81 -11.60 -1.46 2.32
CA SER A 81 -13.04 -1.55 2.18
C SER A 81 -13.54 -2.94 2.53
N LEU A 82 -12.82 -3.94 2.10
CA LEU A 82 -13.17 -5.32 2.41
C LEU A 82 -13.18 -5.57 3.91
N PHE A 83 -12.12 -5.13 4.60
CA PHE A 83 -12.06 -5.32 6.05
C PHE A 83 -13.22 -4.64 6.75
N LYS A 84 -13.55 -3.44 6.29
CA LYS A 84 -14.67 -2.71 6.86
C LYS A 84 -15.98 -3.45 6.66
N ASP A 85 -16.19 -3.94 5.45
CA ASP A 85 -17.41 -4.68 5.11
C ASP A 85 -17.52 -5.96 5.91
N LEU A 86 -16.39 -6.62 6.13
CA LEU A 86 -16.38 -7.84 6.92
C LEU A 86 -16.73 -7.57 8.38
N GLN A 87 -16.31 -6.43 8.90
CA GLN A 87 -16.68 -6.08 10.27
C GLN A 87 -18.16 -5.82 10.41
N VAL A 88 -18.74 -5.15 9.44
CA VAL A 88 -20.18 -4.92 9.44
C VAL A 88 -20.91 -6.25 9.36
N ALA A 89 -20.47 -7.14 8.51
CA ALA A 89 -21.10 -8.45 8.38
C ALA A 89 -20.99 -9.25 9.67
N ARG A 90 -19.85 -9.16 10.35
CA ARG A 90 -19.67 -9.86 11.62
C ARG A 90 -20.64 -9.34 12.67
N ASP A 91 -20.81 -8.04 12.71
CA ASP A 91 -21.75 -7.45 13.67
C ASP A 91 -23.17 -7.86 13.38
N ASN A 92 -23.51 -7.99 12.11
CA ASN A 92 -24.87 -8.42 11.74
C ASN A 92 -25.10 -9.88 12.04
N ASP A 93 -24.06 -10.68 11.97
CA ASP A 93 -24.19 -12.11 12.24
C ASP A 93 -24.59 -12.42 13.66
N ARG A 94 -24.42 -11.48 14.54
CA ARG A 94 -24.93 -11.69 15.86
C ARG A 94 -26.39 -11.92 15.87
N ASP A 95 -27.05 -11.29 14.94
CA ASP A 95 -28.44 -11.43 14.87
C ASP A 95 -28.88 -12.51 14.00
N LEU A 96 -28.19 -12.99 13.19
CA LEU A 96 -28.62 -13.80 12.31
C LEU A 96 -28.16 -14.93 12.04
N ILE A 97 -28.11 -15.34 11.55
CA ILE A 97 -27.83 -16.35 11.34
C ILE A 97 -27.76 -16.99 10.26
N THR A 98 -27.87 -17.37 9.90
CA THR A 98 -28.02 -18.15 9.13
C THR A 98 -27.62 -18.20 7.93
N ILE A 99 -27.71 -18.25 7.42
CA ILE A 99 -27.63 -18.51 6.42
C ILE A 99 -26.87 -18.30 5.58
N ALA A 100 -26.51 -18.31 5.30
CA ALA A 100 -25.97 -18.18 4.65
C ALA A 100 -25.47 -17.83 3.77
N CYS A 101 -25.22 -17.63 3.40
CA CYS A 101 -24.70 -17.35 2.72
C CYS A 101 -24.36 -16.97 2.01
N PRO A 102 -24.28 -16.98 1.49
CA PRO A 102 -23.84 -16.74 0.77
C PRO A 102 -23.30 -16.05 0.21
N ILE A 103 -22.87 -15.91 0.35
CA ILE A 103 -22.39 -15.36 -0.04
C ILE A 103 -22.07 -14.96 -0.77
N GLY A 104 -22.07 -15.02 -0.86
CA GLY A 104 -21.79 -14.66 -1.37
C GLY A 104 -21.56 -14.53 -2.10
N LEU A 105 -21.61 -14.81 -2.08
CA LEU A 105 -21.38 -14.86 -2.62
C LEU A 105 -21.53 -14.39 -3.38
N SER A 106 -21.51 -14.24 -3.32
CA SER A 106 -21.72 -13.93 -3.97
C SER A 106 -21.70 -13.38 -4.39
#